data_4e4e66d854a36bac221134b7b0c07efa
#
_entry.id   4e4e66d854a36bac221134b7b0c07efa
#
_cell.length_a   1.000
_cell.length_b   1.000
_cell.length_c   1.000
_cell.angle_alpha   90.00
_cell.angle_beta   90.00
_cell.angle_gamma   90.00
#
_symmetry.space_group_name_H-M   'P 1'
#
loop_
_entity.id
_entity.type
_entity.pdbx_description
1 polymer ?
#
loop_
_entity_poly.entity_id
_entity_poly.type
_entity_poly.pdbx_seq_one_letter_code
_entity_poly.pdbx_strand_id
1 'polypeptide(L)'
;MDKEGSAPGWLLLLAQLPSSPSSARVALWRRLRAIGAAGLVNGASVLPQAAAHAEFFEQLRETVHRQGGTAFVLTISAESPDGDEPIARLFRAYRRREYDEFTERCEALLDEIGKETRAGKFTFAELEEGEQDAEKLARWLAKIQARDFFPDERSTQSAELLGRCRGALEGFAWAVYAAEGMHAPAGGGDAGSEEAGTAADDSAPTPARAPEPSVGDQAPRPE
;
A
#
# COMPACT_ATOMS: atom_id res chain seq x y z
N MET A 1 3.79 -30.88 -21.17
CA MET A 1 3.75 -31.50 -19.81
C MET A 1 3.47 -30.36 -18.85
N ASP A 2 2.19 -30.18 -18.66
CA ASP A 2 1.60 -29.02 -18.00
C ASP A 2 1.91 -29.09 -16.50
N LYS A 3 2.43 -27.98 -15.95
CA LYS A 3 2.53 -27.82 -14.51
C LYS A 3 1.09 -27.66 -13.99
N GLU A 4 0.45 -28.77 -13.65
CA GLU A 4 -0.72 -28.77 -12.78
C GLU A 4 -0.39 -27.95 -11.54
N GLY A 5 -1.32 -27.06 -11.20
CA GLY A 5 -1.20 -26.09 -10.14
C GLY A 5 -0.86 -26.73 -8.80
N SER A 6 0.43 -26.72 -8.47
CA SER A 6 0.87 -26.97 -7.10
C SER A 6 0.25 -25.90 -6.22
N ALA A 7 -0.52 -26.31 -5.22
CA ALA A 7 -1.04 -25.42 -4.21
C ALA A 7 0.10 -24.51 -3.71
N PRO A 8 -0.15 -23.22 -3.50
CA PRO A 8 0.90 -22.30 -3.08
C PRO A 8 1.50 -22.82 -1.79
N GLY A 9 2.80 -23.17 -1.82
CA GLY A 9 3.53 -23.58 -0.63
C GLY A 9 3.55 -22.47 0.41
N TRP A 10 3.82 -22.82 1.65
CA TRP A 10 3.92 -21.88 2.75
C TRP A 10 5.35 -21.80 3.28
N LEU A 11 5.77 -20.65 3.70
CA LEU A 11 6.96 -20.45 4.51
C LEU A 11 6.54 -20.36 5.97
N LEU A 12 7.16 -21.20 6.81
CA LEU A 12 6.95 -21.24 8.25
C LEU A 12 8.20 -20.75 8.97
N LEU A 13 8.06 -19.71 9.77
CA LEU A 13 9.04 -19.29 10.75
C LEU A 13 8.65 -19.83 12.12
N LEU A 14 9.50 -20.68 12.69
CA LEU A 14 9.45 -21.04 14.10
C LEU A 14 10.50 -20.23 14.83
N ALA A 15 10.10 -19.42 15.80
CA ALA A 15 11.01 -18.53 16.52
C ALA A 15 10.74 -18.52 18.02
N GLN A 16 11.77 -18.72 18.80
CA GLN A 16 11.75 -18.63 20.25
C GLN A 16 12.83 -17.66 20.72
N LEU A 17 12.42 -16.62 21.43
CA LEU A 17 13.32 -15.65 22.05
C LEU A 17 13.33 -15.84 23.58
N PRO A 18 14.42 -15.46 24.24
CA PRO A 18 14.48 -15.44 25.71
C PRO A 18 13.33 -14.63 26.29
N SER A 19 12.92 -14.99 27.51
CA SER A 19 11.83 -14.28 28.21
C SER A 19 12.16 -12.84 28.52
N SER A 20 13.43 -12.48 28.67
CA SER A 20 13.93 -11.14 28.94
C SER A 20 15.10 -10.80 28.01
N PRO A 21 15.17 -9.56 27.48
CA PRO A 21 14.18 -8.50 27.56
C PRO A 21 12.97 -8.73 26.62
N SER A 22 11.80 -8.21 26.99
CA SER A 22 10.57 -8.35 26.19
C SER A 22 10.62 -7.54 24.88
N SER A 23 11.47 -6.54 24.79
CA SER A 23 11.62 -5.65 23.62
C SER A 23 11.92 -6.42 22.32
N ALA A 24 12.73 -7.47 22.41
CA ALA A 24 13.08 -8.33 21.27
C ALA A 24 11.84 -9.04 20.70
N ARG A 25 10.99 -9.58 21.57
CA ARG A 25 9.75 -10.25 21.15
C ARG A 25 8.76 -9.26 20.53
N VAL A 26 8.64 -8.06 21.11
CA VAL A 26 7.77 -7.02 20.57
C VAL A 26 8.27 -6.55 19.20
N ALA A 27 9.59 -6.40 19.04
CA ALA A 27 10.20 -6.03 17.76
C ALA A 27 9.95 -7.10 16.68
N LEU A 28 10.15 -8.38 17.01
CA LEU A 28 9.86 -9.50 16.12
C LEU A 28 8.38 -9.51 15.71
N TRP A 29 7.47 -9.40 16.68
CA TRP A 29 6.04 -9.38 16.44
C TRP A 29 5.62 -8.20 15.52
N ARG A 30 6.17 -6.98 15.74
CA ARG A 30 5.89 -5.82 14.89
C ARG A 30 6.35 -6.06 13.45
N ARG A 31 7.52 -6.63 13.26
CA ARG A 31 8.05 -6.95 11.92
C ARG A 31 7.18 -7.98 11.20
N LEU A 32 6.74 -9.04 11.89
CA LEU A 32 5.84 -10.06 11.36
C LEU A 32 4.48 -9.47 10.97
N ARG A 33 3.93 -8.60 11.82
CA ARG A 33 2.69 -7.88 11.47
C ARG A 33 2.86 -6.94 10.28
N ALA A 34 3.98 -6.26 10.20
CA ALA A 34 4.24 -5.30 9.12
C ALA A 34 4.29 -5.96 7.74
N ILE A 35 4.83 -7.19 7.63
CA ILE A 35 4.81 -7.97 6.38
C ILE A 35 3.49 -8.69 6.13
N GLY A 36 2.60 -8.77 7.12
CA GLY A 36 1.32 -9.46 7.02
C GLY A 36 1.36 -10.95 7.37
N ALA A 37 2.42 -11.43 8.05
CA ALA A 37 2.51 -12.83 8.48
C ALA A 37 1.36 -13.21 9.43
N ALA A 38 0.81 -14.40 9.27
CA ALA A 38 -0.19 -14.96 10.16
C ALA A 38 0.46 -15.84 11.23
N GLY A 39 0.04 -15.66 12.49
CA GLY A 39 0.44 -16.53 13.59
C GLY A 39 -0.41 -17.79 13.63
N LEU A 40 0.23 -18.96 13.63
CA LEU A 40 -0.46 -20.25 13.77
C LEU A 40 -0.60 -20.64 15.24
N VAL A 41 0.51 -20.66 15.95
CA VAL A 41 0.61 -20.92 17.39
C VAL A 41 1.75 -20.07 17.97
N ASN A 42 1.97 -20.11 19.27
CA ASN A 42 3.06 -19.37 19.91
C ASN A 42 4.42 -19.69 19.26
N GLY A 43 5.08 -18.65 18.75
CA GLY A 43 6.38 -18.76 18.10
C GLY A 43 6.36 -19.26 16.64
N ALA A 44 5.19 -19.58 16.08
CA ALA A 44 5.04 -20.01 14.70
C ALA A 44 4.30 -18.97 13.88
N SER A 45 4.92 -18.49 12.80
CA SER A 45 4.35 -17.53 11.87
C SER A 45 4.48 -18.04 10.43
N VAL A 46 3.49 -17.78 9.62
CA VAL A 46 3.41 -18.27 8.24
C VAL A 46 3.23 -17.13 7.24
N LEU A 47 3.82 -17.28 6.06
CA LEU A 47 3.62 -16.45 4.87
C LEU A 47 3.42 -17.34 3.65
N PRO A 48 2.72 -16.87 2.60
CA PRO A 48 2.75 -17.54 1.30
C PRO A 48 4.17 -17.65 0.77
N GLN A 49 4.49 -18.74 0.09
CA GLN A 49 5.83 -18.98 -0.46
C GLN A 49 6.11 -17.97 -1.59
N ALA A 50 7.10 -17.11 -1.35
CA ALA A 50 7.64 -16.15 -2.30
C ALA A 50 9.12 -15.88 -1.95
N ALA A 51 9.93 -15.54 -2.95
CA ALA A 51 11.36 -15.26 -2.73
C ALA A 51 11.58 -14.12 -1.71
N ALA A 52 10.82 -13.03 -1.81
CA ALA A 52 10.90 -11.90 -0.88
C ALA A 52 10.51 -12.30 0.56
N HIS A 53 9.53 -13.19 0.72
CA HIS A 53 9.13 -13.69 2.04
C HIS A 53 10.18 -14.63 2.65
N ALA A 54 10.83 -15.46 1.81
CA ALA A 54 11.92 -16.32 2.27
C ALA A 54 13.11 -15.50 2.76
N GLU A 55 13.53 -14.50 1.98
CA GLU A 55 14.59 -13.57 2.37
C GLU A 55 14.25 -12.83 3.68
N PHE A 56 13.02 -12.34 3.81
CA PHE A 56 12.56 -11.67 5.02
C PHE A 56 12.60 -12.60 6.25
N PHE A 57 12.17 -13.85 6.13
CA PHE A 57 12.22 -14.81 7.24
C PHE A 57 13.66 -15.19 7.60
N GLU A 58 14.56 -15.31 6.61
CA GLU A 58 15.97 -15.53 6.88
C GLU A 58 16.62 -14.38 7.65
N GLN A 59 16.33 -13.13 7.30
CA GLN A 59 16.78 -11.96 8.05
C GLN A 59 16.22 -11.94 9.49
N LEU A 60 14.98 -12.39 9.67
CA LEU A 60 14.40 -12.54 11.02
C LEU A 60 15.08 -13.65 11.80
N ARG A 61 15.35 -14.81 11.18
CA ARG A 61 16.09 -15.92 11.79
C ARG A 61 17.44 -15.45 12.33
N GLU A 62 18.23 -14.77 11.51
CA GLU A 62 19.51 -14.21 11.92
C GLU A 62 19.37 -13.21 13.09
N THR A 63 18.33 -12.38 13.05
CA THR A 63 18.06 -11.42 14.13
C THR A 63 17.74 -12.14 15.44
N VAL A 64 16.91 -13.18 15.39
CA VAL A 64 16.56 -14.00 16.57
C VAL A 64 17.80 -14.67 17.15
N HIS A 65 18.66 -15.25 16.30
CA HIS A 65 19.91 -15.89 16.74
C HIS A 65 20.86 -14.88 17.41
N ARG A 66 21.05 -13.69 16.84
CA ARG A 66 21.87 -12.61 17.45
C ARG A 66 21.35 -12.16 18.81
N GLN A 67 20.06 -12.35 19.08
CA GLN A 67 19.42 -12.04 20.37
C GLN A 67 19.39 -13.23 21.33
N GLY A 68 20.15 -14.29 21.04
CA GLY A 68 20.25 -15.49 21.89
C GLY A 68 19.03 -16.41 21.82
N GLY A 69 18.18 -16.23 20.80
CA GLY A 69 17.03 -17.07 20.53
C GLY A 69 17.34 -18.20 19.54
N THR A 70 16.33 -19.01 19.26
CA THR A 70 16.37 -20.08 18.26
C THR A 70 15.27 -19.83 17.22
N ALA A 71 15.61 -19.99 15.94
CA ALA A 71 14.64 -19.87 14.87
C ALA A 71 14.96 -20.81 13.71
N PHE A 72 13.89 -21.30 13.06
CA PHE A 72 13.94 -22.13 11.87
C PHE A 72 13.02 -21.55 10.80
N VAL A 73 13.46 -21.57 9.55
CA VAL A 73 12.65 -21.27 8.38
C VAL A 73 12.43 -22.55 7.60
N LEU A 74 11.19 -22.90 7.38
CA LEU A 74 10.80 -24.14 6.72
C LEU A 74 9.84 -23.83 5.59
N THR A 75 9.96 -24.59 4.50
CA THR A 75 8.90 -24.65 3.49
C THR A 75 7.97 -25.79 3.86
N ILE A 76 6.68 -25.52 3.92
CA ILE A 76 5.65 -26.50 4.24
C ILE A 76 4.59 -26.50 3.14
N SER A 77 3.95 -27.63 2.96
CA SER A 77 2.77 -27.79 2.09
C SER A 77 1.68 -28.47 2.88
N ALA A 78 0.43 -28.19 2.52
CA ALA A 78 -0.68 -28.94 3.09
C ALA A 78 -0.64 -30.41 2.60
N GLU A 79 -1.06 -31.32 3.45
CA GLU A 79 -1.12 -32.74 3.13
C GLU A 79 -2.28 -33.08 2.18
N SER A 80 -3.33 -32.25 2.19
CA SER A 80 -4.50 -32.39 1.33
C SER A 80 -4.81 -31.07 0.61
N PRO A 81 -5.55 -31.12 -0.53
CA PRO A 81 -5.95 -29.90 -1.25
C PRO A 81 -6.72 -28.89 -0.40
N ASP A 82 -7.48 -29.33 0.59
CA ASP A 82 -8.25 -28.46 1.50
C ASP A 82 -7.42 -27.97 2.70
N GLY A 83 -6.19 -28.47 2.88
CA GLY A 83 -5.35 -28.16 4.05
C GLY A 83 -4.85 -26.70 4.09
N ASP A 84 -4.84 -26.03 2.94
CA ASP A 84 -4.46 -24.61 2.84
C ASP A 84 -5.55 -23.65 3.30
N GLU A 85 -6.83 -24.05 3.19
CA GLU A 85 -7.96 -23.20 3.52
C GLU A 85 -8.01 -22.75 4.99
N PRO A 86 -7.67 -23.56 6.00
CA PRO A 86 -7.56 -23.09 7.39
C PRO A 86 -6.52 -21.98 7.55
N ILE A 87 -5.38 -22.06 6.84
CA ILE A 87 -4.33 -21.03 6.87
C ILE A 87 -4.82 -19.77 6.16
N ALA A 88 -5.38 -19.89 4.96
CA ALA A 88 -5.94 -18.76 4.20
C ALA A 88 -7.03 -18.03 5.01
N ARG A 89 -7.89 -18.76 5.74
CA ARG A 89 -8.89 -18.16 6.65
C ARG A 89 -8.27 -17.30 7.76
N LEU A 90 -7.10 -17.67 8.29
CA LEU A 90 -6.40 -16.82 9.27
C LEU A 90 -5.99 -15.49 8.66
N PHE A 91 -5.43 -15.48 7.44
CA PHE A 91 -5.08 -14.25 6.74
C PHE A 91 -6.30 -13.37 6.51
N ARG A 92 -7.40 -13.94 5.99
CA ARG A 92 -8.66 -13.19 5.80
C ARG A 92 -9.21 -12.64 7.12
N ALA A 93 -9.13 -13.40 8.23
CA ALA A 93 -9.61 -12.93 9.52
C ALA A 93 -8.81 -11.72 10.06
N TYR A 94 -7.48 -11.70 9.83
CA TYR A 94 -6.67 -10.53 10.19
C TYR A 94 -6.99 -9.32 9.30
N ARG A 95 -7.13 -9.52 7.99
CA ARG A 95 -7.45 -8.43 7.05
C ARG A 95 -8.85 -7.88 7.29
N ARG A 96 -9.82 -8.75 7.58
CA ARG A 96 -11.19 -8.33 7.89
C ARG A 96 -11.23 -7.23 8.94
N ARG A 97 -10.55 -7.40 10.06
CA ARG A 97 -10.52 -6.39 11.13
C ARG A 97 -9.94 -5.06 10.69
N GLU A 98 -8.91 -5.11 9.85
CA GLU A 98 -8.28 -3.89 9.33
C GLU A 98 -9.19 -3.18 8.32
N TYR A 99 -9.92 -3.91 7.47
CA TYR A 99 -10.92 -3.34 6.58
C TYR A 99 -12.13 -2.81 7.33
N ASP A 100 -12.61 -3.50 8.36
CA ASP A 100 -13.73 -3.05 9.20
C ASP A 100 -13.36 -1.70 9.85
N GLU A 101 -12.18 -1.58 10.48
CA GLU A 101 -11.68 -0.33 11.07
C GLU A 101 -11.49 0.78 10.01
N PHE A 102 -10.98 0.42 8.82
CA PHE A 102 -10.84 1.36 7.71
C PHE A 102 -12.21 1.91 7.26
N THR A 103 -13.23 1.06 7.16
CA THR A 103 -14.60 1.45 6.81
C THR A 103 -15.15 2.44 7.82
N GLU A 104 -15.03 2.17 9.12
CA GLU A 104 -15.46 3.08 10.18
C GLU A 104 -14.81 4.47 10.05
N ARG A 105 -13.52 4.54 9.70
CA ARG A 105 -12.82 5.81 9.51
C ARG A 105 -13.27 6.57 8.27
N CYS A 106 -13.53 5.88 7.17
CA CYS A 106 -14.08 6.51 5.97
C CYS A 106 -15.50 7.06 6.20
N GLU A 107 -16.34 6.30 6.92
CA GLU A 107 -17.69 6.74 7.28
C GLU A 107 -17.65 7.97 8.20
N ALA A 108 -16.74 8.00 9.18
CA ALA A 108 -16.54 9.16 10.04
C ALA A 108 -16.14 10.42 9.23
N LEU A 109 -15.23 10.29 8.26
CA LEU A 109 -14.85 11.40 7.38
C LEU A 109 -16.04 11.89 6.53
N LEU A 110 -16.83 10.98 5.95
CA LEU A 110 -18.02 11.33 5.18
C LEU A 110 -19.07 12.06 6.05
N ASP A 111 -19.26 11.59 7.28
CA ASP A 111 -20.16 12.22 8.25
C ASP A 111 -19.71 13.64 8.62
N GLU A 112 -18.41 13.86 8.77
CA GLU A 112 -17.83 15.17 9.08
C GLU A 112 -18.02 16.15 7.93
N ILE A 113 -17.63 15.76 6.70
CA ILE A 113 -17.89 16.56 5.49
C ILE A 113 -19.38 16.91 5.38
N GLY A 114 -20.27 15.94 5.63
CA GLY A 114 -21.71 16.15 5.62
C GLY A 114 -22.23 17.13 6.70
N LYS A 115 -21.63 17.15 7.89
CA LYS A 115 -21.95 18.11 8.96
C LYS A 115 -21.51 19.52 8.59
N GLU A 116 -20.26 19.68 8.13
CA GLU A 116 -19.72 20.99 7.74
C GLU A 116 -20.49 21.57 6.55
N THR A 117 -20.85 20.71 5.57
CA THR A 117 -21.70 21.12 4.44
C THR A 117 -23.07 21.64 4.92
N ARG A 118 -23.75 20.91 5.82
CA ARG A 118 -25.06 21.33 6.36
C ARG A 118 -24.97 22.59 7.23
N ALA A 119 -23.85 22.78 7.91
CA ALA A 119 -23.58 23.99 8.70
C ALA A 119 -23.18 25.20 7.87
N GLY A 120 -22.92 25.02 6.57
CA GLY A 120 -22.43 26.09 5.70
C GLY A 120 -21.02 26.57 6.04
N LYS A 121 -20.22 25.74 6.71
CA LYS A 121 -18.84 26.05 7.10
C LYS A 121 -17.86 25.75 5.98
N PHE A 122 -17.98 26.47 4.90
CA PHE A 122 -17.11 26.31 3.75
C PHE A 122 -15.84 27.14 3.92
N THR A 123 -14.84 26.58 4.61
CA THR A 123 -13.55 27.22 4.85
C THR A 123 -12.39 26.39 4.33
N PHE A 124 -11.27 27.03 3.98
CA PHE A 124 -10.07 26.33 3.57
C PHE A 124 -9.50 25.44 4.68
N ALA A 125 -9.67 25.81 5.95
CA ALA A 125 -9.18 25.03 7.07
C ALA A 125 -9.89 23.66 7.15
N GLU A 126 -11.22 23.64 7.03
CA GLU A 126 -12.00 22.39 7.02
C GLU A 126 -11.68 21.53 5.78
N LEU A 127 -11.48 22.16 4.61
CA LEU A 127 -11.07 21.46 3.40
C LEU A 127 -9.69 20.80 3.56
N GLU A 128 -8.70 21.56 4.06
CA GLU A 128 -7.35 21.05 4.28
C GLU A 128 -7.32 19.88 5.27
N GLU A 129 -8.11 19.95 6.37
CA GLU A 129 -8.23 18.85 7.33
C GLU A 129 -8.81 17.59 6.68
N GLY A 130 -9.90 17.73 5.92
CA GLY A 130 -10.51 16.62 5.20
C GLY A 130 -9.59 15.98 4.15
N GLU A 131 -8.86 16.80 3.38
CA GLU A 131 -7.86 16.32 2.41
C GLU A 131 -6.72 15.54 3.08
N GLN A 132 -6.19 16.05 4.20
CA GLN A 132 -5.16 15.36 4.97
C GLN A 132 -5.65 14.01 5.49
N ASP A 133 -6.90 13.93 5.95
CA ASP A 133 -7.47 12.70 6.46
C ASP A 133 -7.74 11.68 5.34
N ALA A 134 -8.24 12.12 4.19
CA ALA A 134 -8.39 11.26 3.01
C ALA A 134 -7.02 10.72 2.53
N GLU A 135 -5.96 11.53 2.59
CA GLU A 135 -4.62 11.09 2.24
C GLU A 135 -4.05 10.06 3.24
N LYS A 136 -4.29 10.25 4.55
CA LYS A 136 -3.94 9.25 5.58
C LYS A 136 -4.67 7.93 5.34
N LEU A 137 -5.96 7.98 5.02
CA LEU A 137 -6.76 6.82 4.67
C LEU A 137 -6.23 6.11 3.43
N ALA A 138 -5.89 6.84 2.37
CA ALA A 138 -5.32 6.27 1.15
C ALA A 138 -4.01 5.52 1.42
N ARG A 139 -3.11 6.12 2.18
CA ARG A 139 -1.84 5.46 2.59
C ARG A 139 -2.09 4.24 3.46
N TRP A 140 -3.10 4.27 4.30
CA TRP A 140 -3.44 3.13 5.16
C TRP A 140 -4.05 1.99 4.35
N LEU A 141 -5.01 2.27 3.45
CA LEU A 141 -5.58 1.26 2.55
C LEU A 141 -4.50 0.56 1.73
N ALA A 142 -3.58 1.30 1.13
CA ALA A 142 -2.45 0.73 0.39
C ALA A 142 -1.61 -0.23 1.26
N LYS A 143 -1.40 0.09 2.56
CA LYS A 143 -0.70 -0.79 3.49
C LYS A 143 -1.50 -2.04 3.85
N ILE A 144 -2.83 -1.97 3.93
CA ILE A 144 -3.69 -3.14 4.16
C ILE A 144 -3.60 -4.06 2.93
N GLN A 145 -3.81 -3.50 1.73
CA GLN A 145 -3.80 -4.24 0.47
C GLN A 145 -2.45 -4.90 0.18
N ALA A 146 -1.34 -4.25 0.48
CA ALA A 146 0.01 -4.82 0.32
C ALA A 146 0.25 -6.08 1.18
N ARG A 147 -0.55 -6.30 2.22
CA ARG A 147 -0.48 -7.46 3.13
C ARG A 147 -1.66 -8.42 2.98
N ASP A 148 -2.53 -8.14 2.01
CA ASP A 148 -3.71 -8.94 1.73
C ASP A 148 -3.39 -9.95 0.63
N PHE A 149 -2.92 -11.12 1.04
CA PHE A 149 -2.56 -12.22 0.14
C PHE A 149 -3.78 -13.00 -0.37
N PHE A 150 -4.94 -12.79 0.22
CA PHE A 150 -6.19 -13.50 -0.11
C PHE A 150 -7.36 -12.50 -0.14
N PRO A 151 -7.32 -11.53 -1.07
CA PRO A 151 -8.31 -10.46 -1.12
C PRO A 151 -9.72 -11.04 -1.34
N ASP A 152 -10.68 -10.42 -0.67
CA ASP A 152 -12.11 -10.66 -0.85
C ASP A 152 -12.83 -9.35 -1.24
N GLU A 153 -14.14 -9.38 -1.27
CA GLU A 153 -14.97 -8.21 -1.63
C GLU A 153 -14.68 -6.96 -0.79
N ARG A 154 -14.19 -7.11 0.46
CA ARG A 154 -13.87 -5.97 1.33
C ARG A 154 -12.77 -5.09 0.77
N SER A 155 -11.79 -5.69 0.08
CA SER A 155 -10.72 -4.91 -0.57
C SER A 155 -11.28 -3.96 -1.63
N THR A 156 -12.22 -4.44 -2.45
CA THR A 156 -12.89 -3.64 -3.48
C THR A 156 -13.81 -2.60 -2.84
N GLN A 157 -14.66 -3.01 -1.89
CA GLN A 157 -15.59 -2.13 -1.18
C GLN A 157 -14.85 -0.98 -0.45
N SER A 158 -13.70 -1.27 0.15
CA SER A 158 -12.86 -0.25 0.80
C SER A 158 -12.28 0.76 -0.19
N ALA A 159 -11.86 0.29 -1.37
CA ALA A 159 -11.37 1.19 -2.42
C ALA A 159 -12.48 2.10 -2.96
N GLU A 160 -13.69 1.55 -3.18
CA GLU A 160 -14.86 2.30 -3.59
C GLU A 160 -15.28 3.33 -2.53
N LEU A 161 -15.24 2.94 -1.24
CA LEU A 161 -15.57 3.85 -0.14
C LEU A 161 -14.59 5.02 -0.04
N LEU A 162 -13.28 4.76 -0.22
CA LEU A 162 -12.28 5.82 -0.32
C LEU A 162 -12.53 6.74 -1.51
N GLY A 163 -12.96 6.19 -2.66
CA GLY A 163 -13.40 6.96 -3.82
C GLY A 163 -14.56 7.89 -3.49
N ARG A 164 -15.54 7.42 -2.72
CA ARG A 164 -16.66 8.26 -2.23
C ARG A 164 -16.19 9.39 -1.31
N CYS A 165 -15.24 9.14 -0.41
CA CYS A 165 -14.66 10.19 0.43
C CYS A 165 -14.01 11.30 -0.42
N ARG A 166 -13.23 10.91 -1.44
CA ARG A 166 -12.59 11.85 -2.35
C ARG A 166 -13.61 12.68 -3.15
N GLY A 167 -14.64 12.01 -3.67
CA GLY A 167 -15.73 12.71 -4.39
C GLY A 167 -16.50 13.70 -3.49
N ALA A 168 -16.73 13.34 -2.22
CA ALA A 168 -17.36 14.24 -1.25
C ALA A 168 -16.48 15.47 -0.96
N LEU A 169 -15.16 15.28 -0.79
CA LEU A 169 -14.21 16.37 -0.60
C LEU A 169 -14.10 17.28 -1.83
N GLU A 170 -14.13 16.70 -3.03
CA GLU A 170 -14.16 17.50 -4.26
C GLU A 170 -15.40 18.41 -4.32
N GLY A 171 -16.58 17.85 -3.99
CA GLY A 171 -17.81 18.64 -3.88
C GLY A 171 -17.72 19.72 -2.81
N PHE A 172 -17.11 19.43 -1.66
CA PHE A 172 -16.89 20.39 -0.59
C PHE A 172 -15.91 21.50 -1.01
N ALA A 173 -14.83 21.15 -1.71
CA ALA A 173 -13.86 22.10 -2.25
C ALA A 173 -14.53 23.13 -3.18
N TRP A 174 -15.41 22.67 -4.08
CA TRP A 174 -16.20 23.57 -4.94
C TRP A 174 -17.03 24.57 -4.13
N ALA A 175 -17.65 24.12 -3.04
CA ALA A 175 -18.43 25.00 -2.17
C ALA A 175 -17.54 26.00 -1.41
N VAL A 176 -16.34 25.61 -0.98
CA VAL A 176 -15.36 26.52 -0.35
C VAL A 176 -14.91 27.58 -1.35
N TYR A 177 -14.52 27.24 -2.57
CA TYR A 177 -14.12 28.21 -3.59
C TYR A 177 -15.25 29.18 -3.92
N ALA A 178 -16.49 28.70 -4.01
CA ALA A 178 -17.65 29.55 -4.25
C ALA A 178 -17.92 30.53 -3.09
N ALA A 179 -17.77 30.08 -1.84
CA ALA A 179 -17.94 30.91 -0.65
C ALA A 179 -16.88 32.01 -0.55
N GLU A 180 -15.67 31.75 -0.97
CA GLU A 180 -14.54 32.70 -0.99
C GLU A 180 -14.53 33.60 -2.24
N GLY A 181 -15.54 33.48 -3.13
CA GLY A 181 -15.64 34.28 -4.35
C GLY A 181 -14.55 33.97 -5.40
N MET A 182 -13.92 32.82 -5.30
CA MET A 182 -12.88 32.37 -6.23
C MET A 182 -13.45 31.45 -7.30
N HIS A 183 -12.92 31.57 -8.53
CA HIS A 183 -13.19 30.56 -9.55
C HIS A 183 -12.44 29.28 -9.18
N ALA A 184 -13.15 28.16 -9.11
CA ALA A 184 -12.51 26.88 -8.87
C ALA A 184 -11.50 26.57 -9.97
N PRO A 185 -10.38 25.90 -9.66
CA PRO A 185 -9.43 25.44 -10.66
C PRO A 185 -10.16 24.56 -11.67
N ALA A 186 -9.95 24.80 -12.97
CA ALA A 186 -10.52 24.00 -14.04
C ALA A 186 -10.08 22.54 -13.80
N GLY A 187 -11.02 21.70 -13.39
CA GLY A 187 -10.79 20.27 -13.23
C GLY A 187 -10.33 19.70 -14.55
N GLY A 188 -9.25 18.93 -14.56
CA GLY A 188 -8.75 18.20 -15.72
C GLY A 188 -9.75 17.15 -16.20
N GLY A 189 -10.75 17.58 -16.93
CA GLY A 189 -11.68 16.76 -17.68
C GLY A 189 -11.38 17.01 -19.16
N ASP A 190 -10.52 16.18 -19.73
CA ASP A 190 -10.38 16.08 -21.18
C ASP A 190 -11.67 15.45 -21.74
N ALA A 191 -12.54 16.31 -22.26
CA ALA A 191 -13.61 15.91 -23.16
C ALA A 191 -13.44 16.73 -24.43
N GLY A 192 -12.86 16.07 -25.44
CA GLY A 192 -12.69 16.61 -26.76
C GLY A 192 -13.97 17.21 -27.35
N SER A 193 -13.84 18.36 -27.92
CA SER A 193 -14.70 18.81 -29.00
C SER A 193 -13.80 19.43 -30.06
N GLU A 194 -13.70 18.68 -31.16
CA GLU A 194 -13.16 19.14 -32.43
C GLU A 194 -13.96 20.37 -32.92
N GLU A 195 -13.25 21.44 -33.24
CA GLU A 195 -13.68 22.33 -34.31
C GLU A 195 -12.51 22.67 -35.23
N ALA A 196 -12.73 22.37 -36.47
CA ALA A 196 -11.84 22.59 -37.60
C ALA A 196 -11.72 24.07 -37.92
N GLY A 197 -10.51 24.52 -38.19
CA GLY A 197 -10.23 25.87 -38.74
C GLY A 197 -8.83 25.95 -39.32
N THR A 198 -8.78 25.81 -40.62
CA THR A 198 -7.68 25.98 -41.55
C THR A 198 -6.86 27.24 -41.36
N ALA A 199 -5.53 27.16 -41.44
CA ALA A 199 -4.68 27.86 -42.45
C ALA A 199 -3.19 27.68 -42.14
N ALA A 200 -2.44 27.46 -43.21
CA ALA A 200 -1.01 27.25 -43.28
C ALA A 200 -0.17 28.45 -42.81
N ASP A 201 1.00 28.19 -42.25
CA ASP A 201 2.23 28.87 -42.67
C ASP A 201 3.46 27.98 -42.38
N ASP A 202 4.28 27.96 -43.38
CA ASP A 202 5.51 27.20 -43.59
C ASP A 202 6.67 27.95 -42.94
N SER A 203 7.40 27.35 -42.01
CA SER A 203 8.79 27.72 -41.73
C SER A 203 9.43 26.75 -40.72
N ALA A 204 10.21 25.83 -41.23
CA ALA A 204 11.13 25.00 -40.44
C ALA A 204 12.36 25.81 -39.99
N PRO A 205 12.90 25.53 -38.82
CA PRO A 205 14.33 25.68 -38.58
C PRO A 205 15.05 24.35 -38.34
N THR A 206 16.15 24.21 -39.00
CA THR A 206 17.26 23.25 -39.02
C THR A 206 17.71 22.76 -37.64
N PRO A 207 18.09 21.47 -37.51
CA PRO A 207 18.57 20.92 -36.24
C PRO A 207 20.02 21.31 -35.95
N ALA A 208 20.27 21.75 -34.73
CA ALA A 208 21.60 21.99 -34.18
C ALA A 208 22.28 20.70 -33.71
N ARG A 209 23.52 20.57 -34.17
CA ARG A 209 24.52 19.53 -33.98
C ARG A 209 24.87 19.26 -32.52
N ALA A 210 24.96 17.99 -32.17
CA ALA A 210 25.48 17.48 -30.90
C ALA A 210 27.00 17.70 -30.76
N PRO A 211 27.53 17.94 -29.57
CA PRO A 211 28.96 17.89 -29.32
C PRO A 211 29.45 16.48 -29.00
N GLU A 212 30.60 16.11 -29.57
CA GLU A 212 31.32 14.85 -29.39
C GLU A 212 32.02 14.78 -28.01
N PRO A 213 32.32 13.55 -27.51
CA PRO A 213 33.01 13.38 -26.23
C PRO A 213 34.53 13.56 -26.39
N SER A 214 35.10 14.30 -25.44
CA SER A 214 36.56 14.48 -25.31
C SER A 214 37.18 13.28 -24.60
N VAL A 215 38.20 12.71 -25.24
CA VAL A 215 39.10 11.66 -24.73
C VAL A 215 40.35 12.31 -24.12
N GLY A 216 40.85 11.75 -23.05
CA GLY A 216 42.17 11.98 -22.44
C GLY A 216 42.07 12.19 -20.94
N ASP A 217 42.86 11.64 -20.11
CA ASP A 217 44.15 10.99 -20.17
C ASP A 217 44.50 10.36 -18.82
N GLN A 218 45.15 9.21 -18.90
CA GLN A 218 46.15 8.61 -17.99
C GLN A 218 46.03 8.62 -16.46
N ALA A 219 46.09 7.40 -15.97
CA ALA A 219 46.50 7.00 -14.60
C ALA A 219 47.99 7.39 -14.27
N PRO A 220 48.37 7.34 -13.00
CA PRO A 220 49.42 6.39 -12.62
C PRO A 220 49.13 5.53 -11.39
N ARG A 221 49.66 4.30 -11.43
CA ARG A 221 50.04 3.39 -10.36
C ARG A 221 51.46 3.82 -9.89
N PRO A 222 52.08 3.10 -8.91
CA PRO A 222 51.71 2.62 -7.58
C PRO A 222 52.78 3.02 -6.55
N GLU A 223 52.51 2.82 -5.25
CA GLU A 223 53.41 2.14 -4.31
C GLU A 223 52.60 1.71 -3.10
#